data_9533767c5783256c6820b01034cf1349
#
_entry.id   9533767c5783256c6820b01034cf1349
#
_cell.length_a   1.000
_cell.length_b   1.000
_cell.length_c   1.000
_cell.angle_alpha   90.00
_cell.angle_beta   90.00
_cell.angle_gamma   90.00
#
_symmetry.space_group_name_H-M   'P 1'
#
loop_
_entity.id
_entity.type
_entity.pdbx_description
1 polymer ?
#
loop_
_entity_poly.entity_id
_entity_poly.type
_entity_poly.pdbx_seq_one_letter_code
_entity_poly.pdbx_strand_id
1 'polypeptide(L)'
;MRKIGSLLLVLVIGIGGLRPGAVCAQKETDKRQLFREGARLWPVYCAQCHNARPGSEFAPYQWDQIMMHMRGLSNMPAENAQAILEYLKGGRE
;
A
#
# COMPACT_ATOMS: atom_id res chain seq x y z
N MET A 1 43.84 15.99 -47.99
CA MET A 1 42.93 16.86 -47.19
C MET A 1 41.92 16.01 -46.48
N ARG A 2 42.10 15.82 -45.22
CA ARG A 2 41.20 15.01 -44.42
C ARG A 2 40.23 15.91 -43.70
N LYS A 3 39.00 15.89 -44.11
CA LYS A 3 37.93 16.56 -43.34
C LYS A 3 37.53 15.60 -42.23
N ILE A 4 38.00 15.89 -41.05
CA ILE A 4 37.52 15.24 -39.87
C ILE A 4 36.16 15.80 -39.57
N GLY A 5 35.15 15.05 -39.97
CA GLY A 5 33.79 15.35 -39.55
C GLY A 5 33.69 15.21 -38.06
N SER A 6 33.55 16.32 -37.40
CA SER A 6 33.26 16.36 -35.98
C SER A 6 31.91 15.71 -35.72
N LEU A 7 31.94 14.48 -35.33
CA LEU A 7 30.74 13.81 -34.89
C LEU A 7 30.41 14.36 -33.48
N LEU A 8 29.59 15.38 -33.45
CA LEU A 8 28.99 15.86 -32.22
C LEU A 8 28.03 14.76 -31.74
N LEU A 9 28.56 13.91 -30.92
CA LEU A 9 27.74 12.98 -30.15
C LEU A 9 26.96 13.82 -29.13
N VAL A 10 25.78 14.22 -29.50
CA VAL A 10 24.86 14.81 -28.53
C VAL A 10 24.38 13.66 -27.65
N LEU A 11 25.08 13.50 -26.55
CA LEU A 11 24.63 12.63 -25.48
C LEU A 11 23.41 13.32 -24.85
N VAL A 12 22.24 13.02 -25.38
CA VAL A 12 21.00 13.37 -24.70
C VAL A 12 20.91 12.45 -23.47
N ILE A 13 21.50 12.91 -22.38
CA ILE A 13 21.22 12.33 -21.08
C ILE A 13 19.76 12.68 -20.80
N GLY A 14 18.88 11.77 -21.16
CA GLY A 14 17.51 11.83 -20.69
C GLY A 14 17.53 11.73 -19.17
N ILE A 15 17.56 12.88 -18.52
CA ILE A 15 17.30 12.92 -17.09
C ILE A 15 15.84 12.56 -16.95
N GLY A 16 15.57 11.27 -16.67
CA GLY A 16 14.27 10.84 -16.24
C GLY A 16 13.97 11.55 -14.93
N GLY A 17 13.46 12.79 -15.03
CA GLY A 17 13.09 13.55 -13.85
C GLY A 17 12.02 12.80 -13.09
N LEU A 18 12.30 12.46 -11.85
CA LEU A 18 11.28 12.04 -10.90
C LEU A 18 10.24 13.15 -10.84
N ARG A 19 9.11 12.93 -11.50
CA ARG A 19 7.99 13.88 -11.43
C ARG A 19 7.42 13.79 -10.01
N PRO A 20 7.25 14.92 -9.29
CA PRO A 20 6.71 14.91 -7.92
C PRO A 20 5.35 14.21 -7.81
N GLY A 21 4.52 14.26 -8.86
CA GLY A 21 3.25 13.58 -8.93
C GLY A 21 3.34 12.05 -9.01
N ALA A 22 4.48 11.48 -9.43
CA ALA A 22 4.66 10.03 -9.55
C ALA A 22 4.70 9.33 -8.18
N VAL A 23 5.28 9.97 -7.17
CA VAL A 23 5.36 9.43 -5.81
C VAL A 23 3.98 9.37 -5.15
N CYS A 24 3.16 10.41 -5.31
CA CYS A 24 1.80 10.43 -4.78
C CYS A 24 0.90 9.41 -5.48
N ALA A 25 1.02 9.24 -6.80
CA ALA A 25 0.27 8.24 -7.56
C ALA A 25 0.66 6.82 -7.15
N GLN A 26 1.94 6.55 -6.89
CA GLN A 26 2.43 5.27 -6.40
C GLN A 26 1.85 4.95 -5.02
N LYS A 27 1.85 5.90 -4.11
CA LYS A 27 1.29 5.75 -2.76
C LYS A 27 -0.21 5.44 -2.78
N GLU A 28 -0.97 6.12 -3.63
CA GLU A 28 -2.40 5.86 -3.83
C GLU A 28 -2.66 4.47 -4.40
N THR A 29 -1.86 4.02 -5.36
CA THR A 29 -1.95 2.68 -5.94
C THR A 29 -1.66 1.62 -4.89
N ASP A 30 -0.64 1.81 -4.06
CA ASP A 30 -0.27 0.90 -2.98
C ASP A 30 -1.39 0.79 -1.93
N LYS A 31 -2.02 1.92 -1.55
CA LYS A 31 -3.16 1.93 -0.62
C LYS A 31 -4.36 1.15 -1.18
N ARG A 32 -4.68 1.34 -2.44
CA ARG A 32 -5.77 0.61 -3.09
C ARG A 32 -5.51 -0.89 -3.14
N GLN A 33 -4.29 -1.27 -3.41
CA GLN A 33 -3.88 -2.66 -3.43
C GLN A 33 -3.98 -3.28 -2.04
N LEU A 34 -3.49 -2.60 -1.02
CA LEU A 34 -3.62 -3.02 0.37
C LEU A 34 -5.09 -3.17 0.79
N PHE A 35 -5.93 -2.23 0.41
CA PHE A 35 -7.37 -2.30 0.68
C PHE A 35 -8.01 -3.54 0.08
N ARG A 36 -7.73 -3.85 -1.18
CA ARG A 36 -8.26 -5.04 -1.87
C ARG A 36 -7.78 -6.33 -1.22
N GLU A 37 -6.50 -6.37 -0.89
CA GLU A 37 -5.92 -7.53 -0.20
C GLU A 37 -6.52 -7.68 1.19
N GLY A 38 -6.71 -6.60 1.92
CA GLY A 38 -7.39 -6.59 3.21
C GLY A 38 -8.82 -7.10 3.13
N ALA A 39 -9.57 -6.70 2.10
CA ALA A 39 -10.92 -7.17 1.86
C ALA A 39 -10.97 -8.70 1.65
N ARG A 40 -9.96 -9.24 0.97
CA ARG A 40 -9.83 -10.68 0.74
C ARG A 40 -9.45 -11.43 2.02
N LEU A 41 -8.58 -10.86 2.83
CA LEU A 41 -8.04 -11.50 4.03
C LEU A 41 -8.94 -11.37 5.26
N TRP A 42 -9.73 -10.31 5.32
CA TRP A 42 -10.59 -10.01 6.46
C TRP A 42 -11.50 -11.18 6.86
N PRO A 43 -12.27 -11.82 5.96
CA PRO A 43 -13.10 -12.95 6.37
C PRO A 43 -12.27 -14.18 6.77
N VAL A 44 -11.06 -14.32 6.23
CA VAL A 44 -10.19 -15.46 6.53
C VAL A 44 -9.70 -15.41 7.98
N TYR A 45 -9.16 -14.26 8.41
CA TYR A 45 -8.57 -14.13 9.74
C TYR A 45 -9.57 -13.73 10.81
N CYS A 46 -10.48 -12.82 10.52
CA CYS A 46 -11.38 -12.26 11.53
C CYS A 46 -12.57 -13.17 11.86
N ALA A 47 -12.94 -14.06 10.96
CA ALA A 47 -14.07 -14.97 11.18
C ALA A 47 -13.68 -16.31 11.82
N GLN A 48 -12.40 -16.52 12.14
CA GLN A 48 -11.92 -17.81 12.71
C GLN A 48 -12.42 -18.07 14.12
N CYS A 49 -12.50 -17.05 14.96
CA CYS A 49 -12.85 -17.20 16.38
C CYS A 49 -14.25 -16.68 16.70
N HIS A 50 -14.72 -15.69 15.98
CA HIS A 50 -16.04 -15.07 16.16
C HIS A 50 -16.46 -14.37 14.85
N ASN A 51 -17.66 -13.81 14.84
CA ASN A 51 -18.14 -13.07 13.69
C ASN A 51 -17.23 -11.86 13.39
N ALA A 52 -16.83 -11.72 12.13
CA ALA A 52 -16.03 -10.59 11.69
C ALA A 52 -16.81 -9.27 11.87
N ARG A 53 -16.14 -8.25 12.43
CA ARG A 53 -16.71 -6.93 12.65
C ARG A 53 -16.51 -6.03 11.43
N PRO A 54 -17.53 -5.31 10.97
CA PRO A 54 -17.38 -4.37 9.86
C PRO A 54 -16.51 -3.18 10.27
N GLY A 55 -15.79 -2.61 9.30
CA GLY A 55 -14.89 -1.47 9.56
C GLY A 55 -15.60 -0.23 10.10
N SER A 56 -16.87 -0.05 9.78
CA SER A 56 -17.70 1.07 10.26
C SER A 56 -18.03 1.02 11.76
N GLU A 57 -17.81 -0.10 12.42
CA GLU A 57 -18.14 -0.28 13.84
C GLU A 57 -17.23 0.54 14.77
N PHE A 58 -16.00 0.78 14.35
CA PHE A 58 -15.02 1.50 15.14
C PHE A 58 -14.38 2.64 14.34
N ALA A 59 -13.88 3.65 15.07
CA ALA A 59 -13.08 4.72 14.48
C ALA A 59 -11.72 4.18 14.01
N PRO A 60 -11.07 4.83 13.03
CA PRO A 60 -9.78 4.35 12.51
C PRO A 60 -8.71 4.13 13.57
N TYR A 61 -8.56 5.03 14.54
CA TYR A 61 -7.58 4.89 15.60
C TYR A 61 -7.87 3.71 16.54
N GLN A 62 -9.14 3.34 16.69
CA GLN A 62 -9.53 2.18 17.49
C GLN A 62 -9.15 0.88 16.77
N TRP A 63 -9.23 0.87 15.44
CA TRP A 63 -8.78 -0.27 14.66
C TRP A 63 -7.29 -0.52 14.77
N ASP A 64 -6.47 0.52 14.90
CA ASP A 64 -5.03 0.38 15.16
C ASP A 64 -4.78 -0.42 16.45
N GLN A 65 -5.47 -0.08 17.51
CA GLN A 65 -5.34 -0.75 18.82
C GLN A 65 -5.88 -2.19 18.78
N ILE A 66 -7.04 -2.37 18.18
CA ILE A 66 -7.67 -3.69 18.04
C ILE A 66 -6.76 -4.62 17.22
N MET A 67 -6.18 -4.13 16.13
CA MET A 67 -5.31 -4.92 15.27
C MET A 67 -4.03 -5.34 15.98
N MET A 68 -3.45 -4.50 16.82
CA MET A 68 -2.28 -4.86 17.62
C MET A 68 -2.56 -6.10 18.48
N HIS A 69 -3.73 -6.16 19.08
CA HIS A 69 -4.17 -7.30 19.90
C HIS A 69 -4.52 -8.52 19.05
N MET A 70 -5.36 -8.32 18.04
CA MET A 70 -5.87 -9.41 17.19
C MET A 70 -4.79 -10.08 16.36
N ARG A 71 -3.78 -9.33 15.95
CA ARG A 71 -2.64 -9.86 15.21
C ARG A 71 -1.91 -10.95 15.99
N GLY A 72 -1.70 -10.72 17.28
CA GLY A 72 -1.07 -11.71 18.16
C GLY A 72 -1.93 -12.96 18.33
N LEU A 73 -3.24 -12.79 18.58
CA LEU A 73 -4.17 -13.90 18.81
C LEU A 73 -4.38 -14.76 17.56
N SER A 74 -4.40 -14.17 16.38
CA SER A 74 -4.62 -14.87 15.11
C SER A 74 -3.34 -15.36 14.44
N ASN A 75 -2.19 -15.07 15.05
CA ASN A 75 -0.88 -15.40 14.48
C ASN A 75 -0.69 -14.85 13.05
N MET A 76 -1.12 -13.63 12.85
CA MET A 76 -1.21 -12.99 11.53
C MET A 76 0.12 -12.38 11.11
N PRO A 77 0.62 -12.64 9.88
CA PRO A 77 1.80 -11.95 9.35
C PRO A 77 1.59 -10.43 9.30
N ALA A 78 2.68 -9.68 9.46
CA ALA A 78 2.62 -8.22 9.52
C ALA A 78 1.98 -7.58 8.28
N GLU A 79 2.33 -8.07 7.10
CA GLU A 79 1.78 -7.57 5.84
C GLU A 79 0.27 -7.82 5.73
N ASN A 80 -0.20 -8.95 6.21
CA ASN A 80 -1.64 -9.28 6.22
C ASN A 80 -2.39 -8.39 7.21
N ALA A 81 -1.82 -8.16 8.37
CA ALA A 81 -2.38 -7.25 9.38
C ALA A 81 -2.51 -5.82 8.83
N GLN A 82 -1.49 -5.34 8.14
CA GLN A 82 -1.51 -4.02 7.51
C GLN A 82 -2.59 -3.91 6.44
N ALA A 83 -2.73 -4.92 5.59
CA ALA A 83 -3.75 -4.94 4.55
C ALA A 83 -5.17 -4.95 5.14
N ILE A 84 -5.43 -5.79 6.12
CA ILE A 84 -6.73 -5.85 6.81
C ILE A 84 -7.03 -4.53 7.51
N LEU A 85 -6.04 -3.94 8.15
CA LEU A 85 -6.19 -2.64 8.83
C LEU A 85 -6.60 -1.53 7.85
N GLU A 86 -5.98 -1.46 6.69
CA GLU A 86 -6.34 -0.51 5.64
C GLU A 86 -7.78 -0.72 5.16
N TYR A 87 -8.19 -1.97 4.99
CA TYR A 87 -9.57 -2.31 4.65
C TYR A 87 -10.55 -1.87 5.73
N LEU A 88 -10.29 -2.17 6.99
CA LEU A 88 -11.17 -1.83 8.11
C LEU A 88 -11.29 -0.32 8.31
N LYS A 89 -10.22 0.42 8.11
CA LYS A 89 -10.24 1.88 8.14
C LYS A 89 -11.04 2.48 6.97
N GLY A 90 -11.16 1.76 5.86
CA GLY A 90 -11.92 2.21 4.68
C GLY A 90 -11.40 3.49 4.06
N GLY A 91 -10.08 3.72 4.09
CA GLY A 91 -9.47 4.97 3.62
C GLY A 91 -9.64 6.16 4.57
N ARG A 92 -10.21 5.95 5.75
CA ARG A 92 -10.30 6.97 6.81
C ARG A 92 -9.00 7.03 7.60
N GLU A 93 -8.67 8.19 8.07
CA GLU A 93 -7.52 8.40 8.95
C GLU A 93 -7.93 8.67 10.40
#